data_2901eac1cc85df80f3c2a80ab7fc5cff
#
_entry.id   2901eac1cc85df80f3c2a80ab7fc5cff
#
_cell.length_a   1.000
_cell.length_b   1.000
_cell.length_c   1.000
_cell.angle_alpha   90.00
_cell.angle_beta   90.00
_cell.angle_gamma   90.00
#
_symmetry.space_group_name_H-M   'P 1'
#
loop_
_entity.id
_entity.type
_entity.pdbx_description
1 polymer ?
#
loop_
_entity_poly.entity_id
_entity_poly.type
_entity_poly.pdbx_seq_one_letter_code
_entity_poly.pdbx_strand_id
1 'polypeptide(L)'
;MEAQDAGLYYRGIDRIGWTDLVPRHELRKHGSSQDWSYMEGKSMDASVHYGSSKNEKFHGPHPHTLGQNRLLAALPEEVYERLAPDLEPVRLELGSVLHESGEHLRYIYFPVDSIVSLLCELDDGASGEIAVVGNEGLVGIALFMGGKSTLSRAVVQSAGFAFRIRADILVREFENGGALREVVLLYTQALITQTAQTAVCNRFHAVEQQLCRWLLMSLDRMPSNELTMTQELIANNLGVRREGVTEAAGKLQAAGLIHYCRGKIIVLDRPKLEQRACECYAVVEKEFYRLLSKRTLSTAR
;
A
#
# COMPACT_ATOMS: atom_id res chain seq x y z
N MET A 1 -22.34 -35.36 -35.03
CA MET A 1 -22.88 -35.93 -33.80
C MET A 1 -21.78 -35.73 -32.75
N GLU A 2 -21.77 -34.86 -31.79
CA GLU A 2 -22.76 -33.89 -31.25
C GLU A 2 -21.93 -32.77 -30.60
N ALA A 3 -22.18 -31.55 -30.99
CA ALA A 3 -21.78 -30.38 -30.24
C ALA A 3 -23.07 -29.80 -29.69
N GLN A 4 -23.35 -29.97 -28.41
CA GLN A 4 -24.37 -29.28 -27.63
C GLN A 4 -24.10 -29.56 -26.15
N ASP A 5 -23.86 -28.45 -25.44
CA ASP A 5 -24.18 -28.07 -24.06
C ASP A 5 -23.02 -27.39 -23.34
N ALA A 6 -22.82 -26.10 -23.64
CA ALA A 6 -22.15 -25.16 -22.75
C ALA A 6 -22.87 -23.82 -22.82
N GLY A 7 -24.15 -23.82 -22.46
CA GLY A 7 -24.97 -22.60 -22.55
C GLY A 7 -26.10 -22.53 -21.54
N LEU A 8 -25.81 -22.75 -20.22
CA LEU A 8 -26.84 -22.61 -19.18
C LEU A 8 -26.24 -22.47 -17.78
N TYR A 9 -25.50 -21.34 -17.53
CA TYR A 9 -25.16 -20.94 -16.14
C TYR A 9 -24.94 -19.43 -15.96
N TYR A 10 -25.61 -18.58 -16.77
CA TYR A 10 -25.63 -17.14 -16.50
C TYR A 10 -26.97 -16.51 -16.89
N ARG A 11 -28.03 -16.89 -16.15
CA ARG A 11 -29.28 -16.10 -16.07
C ARG A 11 -29.82 -16.23 -14.64
N GLY A 12 -29.68 -15.17 -13.85
CA GLY A 12 -30.37 -15.06 -12.58
C GLY A 12 -29.59 -14.46 -11.40
N ILE A 13 -28.85 -13.35 -11.60
CA ILE A 13 -28.45 -12.48 -10.50
C ILE A 13 -28.76 -11.04 -10.91
N ASP A 14 -30.03 -10.74 -11.09
CA ASP A 14 -30.54 -9.38 -11.05
C ASP A 14 -31.47 -9.25 -9.85
N ARG A 15 -31.17 -8.26 -9.00
CA ARG A 15 -31.99 -7.78 -7.88
C ARG A 15 -31.97 -8.59 -6.59
N ILE A 16 -30.85 -8.56 -5.87
CA ILE A 16 -30.89 -8.59 -4.41
C ILE A 16 -30.37 -7.23 -3.93
N GLY A 17 -31.29 -6.36 -3.54
CA GLY A 17 -30.93 -5.08 -2.90
C GLY A 17 -30.27 -5.35 -1.55
N TRP A 18 -29.23 -4.63 -1.22
CA TRP A 18 -28.49 -4.69 0.06
C TRP A 18 -29.34 -4.39 1.29
N THR A 19 -30.65 -4.14 1.15
CA THR A 19 -31.59 -3.83 2.24
C THR A 19 -32.22 -5.06 2.88
N ASP A 20 -32.02 -6.27 2.37
CA ASP A 20 -32.73 -7.46 2.84
C ASP A 20 -31.91 -8.39 3.76
N LEU A 21 -30.69 -7.99 4.15
CA LEU A 21 -29.78 -8.79 4.98
C LEU A 21 -29.62 -8.31 6.42
N VAL A 22 -30.40 -7.32 6.89
CA VAL A 22 -30.37 -6.89 8.30
C VAL A 22 -31.73 -7.08 8.93
N PRO A 23 -31.90 -7.92 9.96
CA PRO A 23 -33.15 -8.07 10.70
C PRO A 23 -33.48 -6.76 11.40
N ARG A 24 -34.64 -6.17 11.06
CA ARG A 24 -35.21 -5.01 11.75
C ARG A 24 -35.78 -5.38 13.11
N HIS A 25 -34.96 -5.68 14.10
CA HIS A 25 -35.35 -5.72 15.50
C HIS A 25 -34.15 -5.37 16.36
N GLU A 26 -34.00 -4.08 16.66
CA GLU A 26 -33.40 -3.51 17.88
C GLU A 26 -33.03 -2.04 17.71
N LEU A 27 -34.00 -1.23 17.33
CA LEU A 27 -33.90 0.24 17.46
C LEU A 27 -35.16 0.78 18.18
N ARG A 28 -35.26 0.48 19.47
CA ARG A 28 -36.05 1.28 20.42
C ARG A 28 -35.57 0.97 21.83
N LYS A 29 -34.84 1.92 22.41
CA LYS A 29 -34.92 2.40 23.80
C LYS A 29 -33.58 3.06 24.17
N HIS A 30 -33.54 4.36 24.12
CA HIS A 30 -33.18 5.27 25.21
C HIS A 30 -33.11 6.68 24.64
N GLY A 31 -34.18 7.43 24.89
CA GLY A 31 -34.17 8.87 24.73
C GLY A 31 -33.51 9.51 25.93
N SER A 32 -32.72 10.54 25.67
CA SER A 32 -32.68 11.74 26.51
C SER A 32 -31.97 12.85 25.72
N SER A 33 -32.74 13.85 25.41
CA SER A 33 -32.32 15.15 24.93
C SER A 33 -31.36 15.80 25.95
N GLN A 34 -30.18 16.24 25.46
CA GLN A 34 -29.50 17.37 26.08
C GLN A 34 -28.88 18.26 24.98
N ASP A 35 -29.28 19.53 25.11
CA ASP A 35 -28.89 20.69 24.36
C ASP A 35 -27.37 20.80 24.10
N TRP A 36 -27.01 21.01 22.84
CA TRP A 36 -25.71 21.60 22.45
C TRP A 36 -25.98 22.88 21.63
N SER A 37 -26.38 23.93 22.33
CA SER A 37 -26.21 25.31 21.84
C SER A 37 -25.08 25.92 22.66
N TYR A 38 -23.97 26.20 22.03
CA TYR A 38 -23.00 27.26 22.32
C TYR A 38 -21.57 26.78 21.98
N MET A 39 -21.12 27.13 20.79
CA MET A 39 -19.79 27.72 20.49
C MET A 39 -19.66 27.94 19.00
N GLU A 40 -20.26 29.02 18.52
CA GLU A 40 -19.81 29.73 17.33
C GLU A 40 -18.53 30.50 17.65
N GLY A 41 -17.56 30.41 16.75
CA GLY A 41 -16.52 31.41 16.65
C GLY A 41 -15.09 30.90 16.73
N LYS A 42 -14.54 30.47 15.58
CA LYS A 42 -13.31 31.02 15.00
C LYS A 42 -12.92 30.20 13.77
N SER A 43 -13.31 30.71 12.60
CA SER A 43 -12.72 30.38 11.32
C SER A 43 -11.20 30.68 11.40
N MET A 44 -10.37 29.67 11.34
CA MET A 44 -8.98 29.81 10.95
C MET A 44 -8.86 29.46 9.49
N ASP A 45 -8.82 30.52 8.70
CA ASP A 45 -8.51 30.52 7.27
C ASP A 45 -7.04 30.08 7.12
N ALA A 46 -6.83 28.83 6.75
CA ALA A 46 -5.54 28.31 6.36
C ALA A 46 -5.55 28.02 4.86
N SER A 47 -5.65 29.09 4.07
CA SER A 47 -5.32 29.06 2.65
C SER A 47 -3.81 28.92 2.48
N VAL A 48 -3.30 27.69 2.51
CA VAL A 48 -1.96 27.38 2.05
C VAL A 48 -1.98 27.41 0.52
N HIS A 49 -1.49 28.50 -0.06
CA HIS A 49 -1.20 28.59 -1.46
C HIS A 49 -0.14 27.53 -1.86
N TYR A 50 -0.57 26.46 -2.51
CA TYR A 50 0.33 25.59 -3.25
C TYR A 50 0.86 26.34 -4.46
N GLY A 51 2.07 26.87 -4.32
CA GLY A 51 2.83 27.40 -5.44
C GLY A 51 3.07 26.30 -6.48
N SER A 52 2.60 26.56 -7.70
CA SER A 52 2.92 25.79 -8.89
C SER A 52 4.45 25.75 -9.07
N SER A 53 5.09 24.67 -8.63
CA SER A 53 6.50 24.39 -8.87
C SER A 53 6.69 24.05 -10.33
N LYS A 54 7.40 24.93 -11.02
CA LYS A 54 7.88 24.76 -12.40
C LYS A 54 8.68 23.46 -12.51
N ASN A 55 8.45 22.69 -13.58
CA ASN A 55 9.22 21.53 -14.01
C ASN A 55 10.74 21.87 -14.06
N GLU A 56 11.46 21.67 -12.98
CA GLU A 56 12.91 21.59 -13.01
C GLU A 56 13.29 20.20 -13.53
N LYS A 57 13.88 20.17 -14.72
CA LYS A 57 14.52 18.96 -15.26
C LYS A 57 15.67 18.59 -14.34
N PHE A 58 15.47 17.52 -13.59
CA PHE A 58 16.41 17.04 -12.60
C PHE A 58 17.66 16.49 -13.28
N HIS A 59 18.77 17.21 -13.18
CA HIS A 59 20.12 16.74 -13.49
C HIS A 59 20.81 16.38 -12.17
N GLY A 60 20.51 15.19 -11.65
CA GLY A 60 21.19 14.63 -10.46
C GLY A 60 22.13 13.48 -10.84
N PRO A 61 23.16 13.19 -10.03
CA PRO A 61 24.31 12.36 -10.42
C PRO A 61 24.11 10.83 -10.36
N HIS A 62 22.90 10.29 -10.23
CA HIS A 62 22.66 8.84 -10.34
C HIS A 62 21.44 8.58 -11.22
N PRO A 63 21.60 7.97 -12.39
CA PRO A 63 20.46 7.52 -13.18
C PRO A 63 19.78 6.37 -12.41
N HIS A 64 18.62 6.63 -11.79
CA HIS A 64 17.75 5.57 -11.37
C HIS A 64 17.34 4.79 -12.61
N THR A 65 17.72 3.52 -12.67
CA THR A 65 17.35 2.67 -13.78
C THR A 65 15.98 2.07 -13.50
N LEU A 66 15.15 1.98 -14.52
CA LEU A 66 13.82 1.37 -14.43
C LEU A 66 13.88 -0.06 -13.84
N GLY A 67 14.99 -0.78 -14.05
CA GLY A 67 15.24 -2.11 -13.48
C GLY A 67 15.36 -2.17 -11.95
N GLN A 68 15.37 -1.04 -11.25
CA GLN A 68 15.35 -0.99 -9.78
C GLN A 68 13.94 -1.27 -9.21
N ASN A 69 12.86 -1.07 -9.99
CA ASN A 69 11.55 -1.61 -9.63
C ASN A 69 11.41 -3.03 -10.18
N ARG A 70 11.11 -3.99 -9.31
CA ARG A 70 11.10 -5.44 -9.64
C ARG A 70 10.00 -5.83 -10.61
N LEU A 71 8.84 -5.12 -10.63
CA LEU A 71 7.80 -5.38 -11.62
C LEU A 71 8.24 -4.94 -13.01
N LEU A 72 8.82 -3.75 -13.12
CA LEU A 72 9.37 -3.28 -14.39
C LEU A 72 10.52 -4.16 -14.88
N ALA A 73 11.40 -4.60 -13.97
CA ALA A 73 12.52 -5.51 -14.26
C ALA A 73 12.09 -6.93 -14.69
N ALA A 74 10.85 -7.32 -14.36
CA ALA A 74 10.29 -8.64 -14.73
C ALA A 74 9.68 -8.64 -16.13
N LEU A 75 9.47 -7.46 -16.75
CA LEU A 75 8.91 -7.36 -18.08
C LEU A 75 9.94 -7.79 -19.15
N PRO A 76 9.50 -8.46 -20.23
CA PRO A 76 10.33 -8.63 -21.42
C PRO A 76 10.80 -7.30 -21.98
N GLU A 77 11.98 -7.28 -22.56
CA GLU A 77 12.62 -6.06 -23.08
C GLU A 77 11.72 -5.30 -24.07
N GLU A 78 11.02 -6.01 -24.94
CA GLU A 78 10.09 -5.42 -25.92
C GLU A 78 8.90 -4.69 -25.27
N VAL A 79 8.38 -5.20 -24.13
CA VAL A 79 7.30 -4.55 -23.37
C VAL A 79 7.83 -3.34 -22.62
N TYR A 80 9.01 -3.51 -22.03
CA TYR A 80 9.70 -2.47 -21.32
C TYR A 80 10.04 -1.27 -22.23
N GLU A 81 10.60 -1.52 -23.43
CA GLU A 81 10.94 -0.47 -24.42
C GLU A 81 9.71 0.32 -24.89
N ARG A 82 8.53 -0.33 -24.98
CA ARG A 82 7.28 0.37 -25.33
C ARG A 82 6.80 1.31 -24.22
N LEU A 83 7.04 0.96 -22.95
CA LEU A 83 6.60 1.76 -21.79
C LEU A 83 7.62 2.84 -21.40
N ALA A 84 8.91 2.61 -21.66
CA ALA A 84 9.99 3.47 -21.21
C ALA A 84 9.84 4.96 -21.58
N PRO A 85 9.38 5.33 -22.79
CA PRO A 85 9.19 6.74 -23.16
C PRO A 85 8.13 7.49 -22.33
N ASP A 86 7.16 6.76 -21.76
CA ASP A 86 6.06 7.31 -20.97
C ASP A 86 6.32 7.22 -19.45
N LEU A 87 7.40 6.58 -19.02
CA LEU A 87 7.79 6.46 -17.61
C LEU A 87 8.59 7.70 -17.19
N GLU A 88 7.96 8.52 -16.35
CA GLU A 88 8.54 9.75 -15.80
C GLU A 88 9.17 9.49 -14.42
N PRO A 89 10.47 9.80 -14.20
CA PRO A 89 11.06 9.77 -12.87
C PRO A 89 10.48 10.91 -12.02
N VAL A 90 10.06 10.57 -10.80
CA VAL A 90 9.51 11.54 -9.83
C VAL A 90 10.12 11.33 -8.46
N ARG A 91 10.38 12.43 -7.76
CA ARG A 91 10.73 12.40 -6.34
C ARG A 91 9.46 12.35 -5.51
N LEU A 92 9.41 11.42 -4.56
CA LEU A 92 8.35 11.29 -3.60
C LEU A 92 8.83 11.84 -2.26
N GLU A 93 8.16 12.86 -1.75
CA GLU A 93 8.49 13.46 -0.46
C GLU A 93 7.72 12.79 0.67
N LEU A 94 8.35 12.67 1.84
CA LEU A 94 7.74 12.09 3.04
C LEU A 94 6.40 12.78 3.36
N GLY A 95 5.36 12.00 3.56
CA GLY A 95 4.02 12.46 3.89
C GLY A 95 3.21 12.98 2.70
N SER A 96 3.78 13.05 1.48
CA SER A 96 3.00 13.43 0.30
C SER A 96 1.95 12.38 -0.05
N VAL A 97 0.80 12.85 -0.52
CA VAL A 97 -0.34 12.02 -0.92
C VAL A 97 -0.30 11.81 -2.42
N LEU A 98 -0.30 10.56 -2.86
CA LEU A 98 -0.33 10.20 -4.27
C LEU A 98 -1.75 10.13 -4.82
N HIS A 99 -2.70 9.74 -4.00
CA HIS A 99 -4.14 9.84 -4.24
C HIS A 99 -4.91 9.79 -2.93
N GLU A 100 -6.02 10.48 -2.88
CA GLU A 100 -6.98 10.45 -1.78
C GLU A 100 -8.01 9.32 -1.96
N SER A 101 -8.70 8.97 -0.87
CA SER A 101 -9.83 8.02 -0.90
C SER A 101 -10.92 8.50 -1.85
N GLY A 102 -11.38 7.63 -2.76
CA GLY A 102 -12.41 7.93 -3.74
C GLY A 102 -11.94 8.76 -4.96
N GLU A 103 -10.71 9.26 -4.94
CA GLU A 103 -10.17 10.07 -6.04
C GLU A 103 -9.95 9.21 -7.31
N HIS A 104 -10.16 9.85 -8.47
CA HIS A 104 -9.88 9.24 -9.76
C HIS A 104 -8.36 9.12 -9.99
N LEU A 105 -7.88 7.90 -10.13
CA LEU A 105 -6.45 7.62 -10.30
C LEU A 105 -5.98 8.05 -11.69
N ARG A 106 -5.10 9.06 -11.75
CA ARG A 106 -4.53 9.61 -13.00
C ARG A 106 -3.20 8.99 -13.37
N TYR A 107 -2.43 8.56 -12.36
CA TYR A 107 -1.10 7.99 -12.50
C TYR A 107 -1.00 6.66 -11.77
N ILE A 108 -0.11 5.82 -12.27
CA ILE A 108 0.39 4.63 -11.61
C ILE A 108 1.84 4.90 -11.24
N TYR A 109 2.23 4.53 -10.01
CA TYR A 109 3.59 4.77 -9.52
C TYR A 109 4.30 3.44 -9.29
N PHE A 110 5.56 3.38 -9.69
CA PHE A 110 6.48 2.28 -9.47
C PHE A 110 7.60 2.77 -8.55
N PRO A 111 7.51 2.55 -7.23
CA PRO A 111 8.55 2.96 -6.29
C PRO A 111 9.89 2.29 -6.62
N VAL A 112 11.00 3.01 -6.35
CA VAL A 112 12.38 2.54 -6.55
C VAL A 112 13.07 2.35 -5.21
N ASP A 113 13.21 3.42 -4.44
CA ASP A 113 13.79 3.47 -3.10
C ASP A 113 12.88 4.23 -2.11
N SER A 114 11.63 4.47 -2.50
CA SER A 114 10.57 5.02 -1.66
C SER A 114 9.61 3.93 -1.20
N ILE A 115 8.86 4.21 -0.12
CA ILE A 115 7.79 3.36 0.39
C ILE A 115 6.50 4.15 0.42
N VAL A 116 5.42 3.54 -0.02
CA VAL A 116 4.07 4.10 0.00
C VAL A 116 3.17 3.22 0.86
N SER A 117 2.51 3.81 1.87
CA SER A 117 1.47 3.17 2.66
C SER A 117 0.12 3.32 1.99
N LEU A 118 -0.63 2.23 1.90
CA LEU A 118 -2.04 2.23 1.56
C LEU A 118 -2.85 2.23 2.85
N LEU A 119 -3.58 3.32 3.10
CA LEU A 119 -4.31 3.56 4.34
C LEU A 119 -5.82 3.48 4.10
N CYS A 120 -6.55 2.84 5.01
CA CYS A 120 -7.99 3.01 5.13
C CYS A 120 -8.28 4.00 6.26
N GLU A 121 -9.13 4.97 6.00
CA GLU A 121 -9.57 5.97 6.98
C GLU A 121 -11.02 5.70 7.38
N LEU A 122 -11.32 5.90 8.67
CA LEU A 122 -12.64 5.77 9.25
C LEU A 122 -13.29 7.16 9.38
N ASP A 123 -14.60 7.19 9.56
CA ASP A 123 -15.37 8.44 9.67
C ASP A 123 -14.95 9.31 10.87
N ASP A 124 -14.39 8.71 11.91
CA ASP A 124 -13.85 9.40 13.09
C ASP A 124 -12.42 9.93 12.90
N GLY A 125 -11.83 9.74 11.71
CA GLY A 125 -10.47 10.17 11.37
C GLY A 125 -9.39 9.17 11.77
N ALA A 126 -9.74 8.04 12.40
CA ALA A 126 -8.78 6.98 12.63
C ALA A 126 -8.36 6.33 11.30
N SER A 127 -7.10 5.93 11.19
CA SER A 127 -6.59 5.27 10.00
C SER A 127 -5.79 4.02 10.34
N GLY A 128 -5.71 3.11 9.39
CA GLY A 128 -4.87 1.92 9.51
C GLY A 128 -4.25 1.56 8.16
N GLU A 129 -2.99 1.14 8.22
CA GLU A 129 -2.30 0.66 7.04
C GLU A 129 -2.78 -0.75 6.67
N ILE A 130 -3.28 -0.89 5.46
CA ILE A 130 -3.72 -2.18 4.93
C ILE A 130 -2.60 -2.88 4.14
N ALA A 131 -1.71 -2.11 3.54
CA ALA A 131 -0.56 -2.62 2.80
C ALA A 131 0.52 -1.55 2.64
N VAL A 132 1.76 -1.98 2.40
CA VAL A 132 2.88 -1.15 1.96
C VAL A 132 3.32 -1.55 0.56
N VAL A 133 3.73 -0.58 -0.23
CA VAL A 133 4.23 -0.76 -1.60
C VAL A 133 5.61 -0.12 -1.70
N GLY A 134 6.58 -0.88 -2.15
CA GLY A 134 7.95 -0.43 -2.45
C GLY A 134 8.39 -0.87 -3.84
N ASN A 135 9.68 -1.14 -3.99
CA ASN A 135 10.28 -1.53 -5.27
C ASN A 135 9.79 -2.87 -5.84
N GLU A 136 9.05 -3.66 -5.08
CA GLU A 136 8.45 -4.92 -5.51
C GLU A 136 7.10 -4.76 -6.20
N GLY A 137 6.54 -3.54 -6.23
CA GLY A 137 5.16 -3.34 -6.61
C GLY A 137 4.86 -2.05 -7.38
N LEU A 138 3.58 -1.76 -7.46
CA LEU A 138 3.03 -0.53 -8.02
C LEU A 138 1.87 0.00 -7.18
N VAL A 139 1.65 1.31 -7.19
CA VAL A 139 0.50 2.00 -6.61
C VAL A 139 -0.50 2.32 -7.72
N GLY A 140 -1.78 1.96 -7.53
CA GLY A 140 -2.84 2.20 -8.52
C GLY A 140 -3.49 0.92 -9.07
N ILE A 141 -3.37 -0.18 -8.35
CA ILE A 141 -3.84 -1.52 -8.76
C ILE A 141 -5.34 -1.58 -9.09
N ALA A 142 -6.19 -0.73 -8.49
CA ALA A 142 -7.63 -0.70 -8.72
C ALA A 142 -7.99 -0.50 -10.21
N LEU A 143 -7.13 0.20 -10.96
CA LEU A 143 -7.32 0.44 -12.40
C LEU A 143 -7.35 -0.84 -13.23
N PHE A 144 -6.61 -1.86 -12.81
CA PHE A 144 -6.52 -3.16 -13.50
C PHE A 144 -7.65 -4.12 -13.11
N MET A 145 -8.37 -3.79 -12.04
CA MET A 145 -9.55 -4.55 -11.59
C MET A 145 -10.88 -3.92 -12.06
N GLY A 146 -10.82 -2.95 -12.99
CA GLY A 146 -11.98 -2.26 -13.55
C GLY A 146 -12.46 -1.06 -12.73
N GLY A 147 -11.83 -0.75 -11.59
CA GLY A 147 -12.09 0.46 -10.81
C GLY A 147 -11.34 1.67 -11.38
N LYS A 148 -11.94 2.86 -11.30
CA LYS A 148 -11.26 4.12 -11.64
C LYS A 148 -10.75 4.87 -10.41
N SER A 149 -11.16 4.43 -9.23
CA SER A 149 -10.81 4.95 -7.91
C SER A 149 -10.70 3.82 -6.91
N THR A 150 -10.19 4.11 -5.72
CA THR A 150 -10.10 3.19 -4.58
C THR A 150 -10.48 3.92 -3.31
N LEU A 151 -10.96 3.19 -2.30
CA LEU A 151 -11.27 3.74 -0.97
C LEU A 151 -10.01 3.84 -0.08
N SER A 152 -8.86 3.34 -0.52
CA SER A 152 -7.61 3.56 0.18
C SER A 152 -6.96 4.86 -0.25
N ARG A 153 -6.33 5.54 0.70
CA ARG A 153 -5.44 6.68 0.50
C ARG A 153 -4.01 6.17 0.35
N ALA A 154 -3.22 6.74 -0.57
CA ALA A 154 -1.82 6.38 -0.75
C ALA A 154 -0.91 7.52 -0.26
N VAL A 155 -0.11 7.25 0.77
CA VAL A 155 0.77 8.23 1.42
C VAL A 155 2.21 7.75 1.38
N VAL A 156 3.13 8.64 1.04
CA VAL A 156 4.57 8.35 1.04
C VAL A 156 5.05 8.19 2.47
N GLN A 157 5.40 6.96 2.84
CA GLN A 157 5.91 6.58 4.15
C GLN A 157 7.42 6.82 4.28
N SER A 158 8.16 6.60 3.20
CA SER A 158 9.59 6.89 3.12
C SER A 158 9.88 7.64 1.83
N ALA A 159 10.53 8.80 1.96
CA ALA A 159 10.92 9.62 0.82
C ALA A 159 11.93 8.88 -0.06
N GLY A 160 11.88 9.14 -1.37
CA GLY A 160 12.76 8.51 -2.35
C GLY A 160 12.29 8.82 -3.76
N PHE A 161 12.59 7.93 -4.70
CA PHE A 161 12.21 8.04 -6.09
C PHE A 161 11.21 6.96 -6.49
N ALA A 162 10.41 7.29 -7.49
CA ALA A 162 9.53 6.37 -8.21
C ALA A 162 9.54 6.73 -9.70
N PHE A 163 9.15 5.79 -10.54
CA PHE A 163 8.66 6.11 -11.87
C PHE A 163 7.14 6.23 -11.81
N ARG A 164 6.58 7.19 -12.55
CA ARG A 164 5.14 7.26 -12.75
C ARG A 164 4.80 7.19 -14.23
N ILE A 165 3.64 6.66 -14.53
CA ILE A 165 3.08 6.61 -15.88
C ILE A 165 1.60 7.01 -15.82
N ARG A 166 1.10 7.63 -16.87
CA ARG A 166 -0.33 7.91 -16.99
C ARG A 166 -1.14 6.61 -16.98
N ALA A 167 -2.22 6.63 -16.22
CA ALA A 167 -3.09 5.48 -16.04
C ALA A 167 -3.64 4.92 -17.35
N ASP A 168 -4.07 5.81 -18.26
CA ASP A 168 -4.65 5.44 -19.55
C ASP A 168 -3.66 4.71 -20.48
N ILE A 169 -2.37 5.00 -20.37
CA ILE A 169 -1.32 4.34 -21.16
C ILE A 169 -1.09 2.92 -20.66
N LEU A 170 -0.87 2.76 -19.33
CA LEU A 170 -0.56 1.45 -18.77
C LEU A 170 -1.78 0.51 -18.78
N VAL A 171 -3.00 1.04 -18.58
CA VAL A 171 -4.24 0.25 -18.68
C VAL A 171 -4.43 -0.28 -20.09
N ARG A 172 -4.19 0.52 -21.13
CA ARG A 172 -4.24 0.03 -22.53
C ARG A 172 -3.24 -1.09 -22.79
N GLU A 173 -2.00 -0.98 -22.30
CA GLU A 173 -1.02 -2.06 -22.45
C GLU A 173 -1.46 -3.32 -21.68
N PHE A 174 -2.06 -3.17 -20.49
CA PHE A 174 -2.63 -4.28 -19.74
C PHE A 174 -3.80 -4.95 -20.49
N GLU A 175 -4.68 -4.19 -21.13
CA GLU A 175 -5.81 -4.68 -21.92
C GLU A 175 -5.35 -5.45 -23.16
N ASN A 176 -4.21 -5.10 -23.75
CA ASN A 176 -3.58 -5.83 -24.85
C ASN A 176 -3.15 -7.26 -24.44
N GLY A 177 -3.08 -7.57 -23.14
CA GLY A 177 -2.67 -8.88 -22.64
C GLY A 177 -1.16 -9.04 -22.52
N GLY A 178 -0.69 -10.31 -22.51
CA GLY A 178 0.73 -10.62 -22.46
C GLY A 178 1.38 -10.41 -21.10
N ALA A 179 2.70 -10.24 -21.08
CA ALA A 179 3.52 -10.27 -19.87
C ALA A 179 3.18 -9.19 -18.85
N LEU A 180 2.82 -7.97 -19.27
CA LEU A 180 2.40 -6.93 -18.32
C LEU A 180 1.15 -7.36 -17.54
N ARG A 181 0.14 -7.90 -18.24
CA ARG A 181 -1.08 -8.39 -17.57
C ARG A 181 -0.75 -9.49 -16.57
N GLU A 182 0.06 -10.46 -16.95
CA GLU A 182 0.46 -11.57 -16.07
C GLU A 182 1.15 -11.06 -14.81
N VAL A 183 2.16 -10.21 -14.96
CA VAL A 183 2.92 -9.66 -13.83
C VAL A 183 2.03 -8.84 -12.90
N VAL A 184 1.15 -8.00 -13.44
CA VAL A 184 0.22 -7.18 -12.65
C VAL A 184 -0.79 -8.06 -11.90
N LEU A 185 -1.32 -9.11 -12.50
CA LEU A 185 -2.24 -10.03 -11.84
C LEU A 185 -1.57 -10.84 -10.73
N LEU A 186 -0.33 -11.31 -10.94
CA LEU A 186 0.45 -11.98 -9.90
C LEU A 186 0.78 -11.03 -8.74
N TYR A 187 1.15 -9.79 -9.03
CA TYR A 187 1.33 -8.77 -8.01
C TYR A 187 0.03 -8.47 -7.25
N THR A 188 -1.11 -8.40 -7.96
CA THR A 188 -2.43 -8.24 -7.34
C THR A 188 -2.70 -9.32 -6.31
N GLN A 189 -2.43 -10.58 -6.65
CA GLN A 189 -2.59 -11.71 -5.73
C GLN A 189 -1.68 -11.56 -4.51
N ALA A 190 -0.41 -11.20 -4.70
CA ALA A 190 0.54 -10.96 -3.61
C ALA A 190 0.08 -9.83 -2.67
N LEU A 191 -0.43 -8.73 -3.23
CA LEU A 191 -0.94 -7.59 -2.47
C LEU A 191 -2.21 -7.96 -1.68
N ILE A 192 -3.12 -8.76 -2.26
CA ILE A 192 -4.30 -9.29 -1.55
C ILE A 192 -3.84 -10.16 -0.37
N THR A 193 -2.83 -11.01 -0.55
CA THR A 193 -2.26 -11.82 0.54
C THR A 193 -1.69 -10.91 1.64
N GLN A 194 -0.93 -9.86 1.28
CA GLN A 194 -0.41 -8.91 2.25
C GLN A 194 -1.53 -8.24 3.06
N THR A 195 -2.58 -7.77 2.39
CA THR A 195 -3.73 -7.11 3.03
C THR A 195 -4.47 -8.07 3.98
N ALA A 196 -4.75 -9.30 3.52
CA ALA A 196 -5.40 -10.32 4.34
C ALA A 196 -4.54 -10.66 5.57
N GLN A 197 -3.23 -10.82 5.40
CA GLN A 197 -2.31 -11.11 6.47
C GLN A 197 -2.15 -9.95 7.46
N THR A 198 -2.27 -8.70 6.98
CA THR A 198 -2.31 -7.52 7.84
C THR A 198 -3.55 -7.53 8.74
N ALA A 199 -4.72 -7.84 8.19
CA ALA A 199 -5.97 -7.92 8.97
C ALA A 199 -5.89 -8.99 10.07
N VAL A 200 -5.39 -10.18 9.74
CA VAL A 200 -5.18 -11.28 10.72
C VAL A 200 -4.15 -10.87 11.77
N CYS A 201 -3.02 -10.30 11.35
CA CYS A 201 -1.97 -9.86 12.25
C CYS A 201 -2.46 -8.83 13.26
N ASN A 202 -3.18 -7.81 12.81
CA ASN A 202 -3.71 -6.76 13.66
C ASN A 202 -4.74 -7.29 14.68
N ARG A 203 -5.42 -8.38 14.37
CA ARG A 203 -6.43 -8.99 15.26
C ARG A 203 -5.82 -9.91 16.33
N PHE A 204 -4.77 -10.67 15.99
CA PHE A 204 -4.34 -11.81 16.79
C PHE A 204 -2.93 -11.70 17.39
N HIS A 205 -2.09 -10.80 16.87
CA HIS A 205 -0.71 -10.68 17.33
C HIS A 205 -0.48 -9.47 18.23
N ALA A 206 0.48 -9.59 19.15
CA ALA A 206 0.87 -8.50 20.04
C ALA A 206 1.52 -7.35 19.25
N VAL A 207 1.40 -6.11 19.76
CA VAL A 207 1.95 -4.90 19.12
C VAL A 207 3.45 -5.03 18.85
N GLU A 208 4.21 -5.70 19.72
CA GLU A 208 5.64 -5.97 19.51
C GLU A 208 5.89 -6.81 18.24
N GLN A 209 5.10 -7.87 18.03
CA GLN A 209 5.19 -8.72 16.83
C GLN A 209 4.76 -7.98 15.56
N GLN A 210 3.69 -7.18 15.66
CA GLN A 210 3.24 -6.32 14.57
C GLN A 210 4.31 -5.31 14.17
N LEU A 211 4.97 -4.68 15.17
CA LEU A 211 6.06 -3.72 14.94
C LEU A 211 7.27 -4.41 14.29
N CYS A 212 7.67 -5.61 14.75
CA CYS A 212 8.74 -6.36 14.11
C CYS A 212 8.44 -6.68 12.65
N ARG A 213 7.23 -7.19 12.35
CA ARG A 213 6.77 -7.44 10.98
C ARG A 213 6.83 -6.19 10.13
N TRP A 214 6.29 -5.08 10.64
CA TRP A 214 6.22 -3.82 9.91
C TRP A 214 7.62 -3.25 9.60
N LEU A 215 8.55 -3.30 10.58
CA LEU A 215 9.94 -2.90 10.37
C LEU A 215 10.63 -3.75 9.30
N LEU A 216 10.48 -5.07 9.36
CA LEU A 216 11.07 -5.98 8.37
C LEU A 216 10.52 -5.74 6.97
N MET A 217 9.20 -5.60 6.83
CA MET A 217 8.56 -5.29 5.54
C MET A 217 9.03 -3.95 4.96
N SER A 218 9.29 -2.95 5.81
CA SER A 218 9.84 -1.68 5.37
C SER A 218 11.30 -1.82 4.92
N LEU A 219 12.12 -2.55 5.67
CA LEU A 219 13.54 -2.77 5.34
C LEU A 219 13.74 -3.59 4.06
N ASP A 220 12.83 -4.52 3.74
CA ASP A 220 12.89 -5.30 2.50
C ASP A 220 12.76 -4.44 1.24
N ARG A 221 12.22 -3.23 1.41
CA ARG A 221 11.89 -2.25 0.35
C ARG A 221 12.88 -1.10 0.26
N MET A 222 13.82 -1.04 1.18
CA MET A 222 14.80 0.04 1.28
C MET A 222 16.25 -0.49 1.22
N PRO A 223 17.18 0.28 0.64
CA PRO A 223 18.58 -0.08 0.63
C PRO A 223 19.29 0.14 1.98
N SER A 224 18.60 0.69 2.98
CA SER A 224 19.11 1.12 4.27
C SER A 224 18.49 0.32 5.41
N ASN A 225 19.21 0.16 6.54
CA ASN A 225 18.68 -0.36 7.80
C ASN A 225 18.11 0.75 8.71
N GLU A 226 18.00 1.97 8.22
CA GLU A 226 17.46 3.15 8.91
C GLU A 226 16.11 3.55 8.32
N LEU A 227 15.13 3.79 9.20
CA LEU A 227 13.80 4.31 8.89
C LEU A 227 13.59 5.63 9.63
N THR A 228 13.10 6.65 8.93
CA THR A 228 12.70 7.92 9.55
C THR A 228 11.20 7.91 9.79
N MET A 229 10.78 7.72 11.06
CA MET A 229 9.38 7.54 11.41
C MET A 229 9.11 7.92 12.87
N THR A 230 8.06 8.72 13.11
CA THR A 230 7.61 9.04 14.46
C THR A 230 6.78 7.91 15.06
N GLN A 231 6.73 7.80 16.40
CA GLN A 231 5.88 6.81 17.08
C GLN A 231 4.39 7.02 16.77
N GLU A 232 3.96 8.26 16.56
CA GLU A 232 2.60 8.59 16.16
C GLU A 232 2.26 7.99 14.80
N LEU A 233 3.14 8.16 13.82
CA LEU A 233 2.93 7.62 12.48
C LEU A 233 2.94 6.09 12.47
N ILE A 234 3.82 5.46 13.26
CA ILE A 234 3.82 4.00 13.43
C ILE A 234 2.52 3.54 14.08
N ALA A 235 2.03 4.25 15.10
CA ALA A 235 0.79 3.93 15.78
C ALA A 235 -0.41 3.98 14.84
N ASN A 236 -0.49 5.02 14.01
CA ASN A 236 -1.52 5.18 12.98
C ASN A 236 -1.45 4.05 11.95
N ASN A 237 -0.24 3.69 11.48
CA ASN A 237 -0.06 2.60 10.52
C ASN A 237 -0.45 1.24 11.10
N LEU A 238 -0.09 0.96 12.35
CA LEU A 238 -0.45 -0.29 13.01
C LEU A 238 -1.90 -0.32 13.55
N GLY A 239 -2.62 0.82 13.52
CA GLY A 239 -3.96 0.92 14.09
C GLY A 239 -3.99 0.70 15.60
N VAL A 240 -2.95 1.15 16.32
CA VAL A 240 -2.80 0.98 17.77
C VAL A 240 -2.57 2.32 18.48
N ARG A 241 -2.65 2.34 19.80
CA ARG A 241 -2.32 3.54 20.57
C ARG A 241 -0.81 3.77 20.60
N ARG A 242 -0.39 5.04 20.61
CA ARG A 242 1.03 5.45 20.66
C ARG A 242 1.79 4.85 21.83
N GLU A 243 1.15 4.72 22.99
CA GLU A 243 1.75 4.12 24.18
C GLU A 243 2.16 2.65 23.92
N GLY A 244 1.35 1.89 23.16
CA GLY A 244 1.68 0.51 22.76
C GLY A 244 2.91 0.43 21.88
N VAL A 245 3.07 1.38 20.95
CA VAL A 245 4.29 1.48 20.12
C VAL A 245 5.50 1.85 20.98
N THR A 246 5.34 2.80 21.91
CA THR A 246 6.43 3.23 22.82
C THR A 246 6.93 2.05 23.66
N GLU A 247 6.01 1.25 24.22
CA GLU A 247 6.33 0.06 25.01
C GLU A 247 7.03 -1.00 24.16
N ALA A 248 6.47 -1.33 22.98
CA ALA A 248 7.03 -2.31 22.07
C ALA A 248 8.44 -1.92 21.59
N ALA A 249 8.62 -0.68 21.14
CA ALA A 249 9.92 -0.17 20.72
C ALA A 249 10.93 -0.16 21.86
N GLY A 250 10.51 0.18 23.10
CA GLY A 250 11.33 0.12 24.29
C GLY A 250 11.83 -1.29 24.59
N LYS A 251 10.99 -2.32 24.47
CA LYS A 251 11.36 -3.74 24.62
C LYS A 251 12.38 -4.17 23.56
N LEU A 252 12.15 -3.81 22.30
CA LEU A 252 13.07 -4.13 21.20
C LEU A 252 14.44 -3.45 21.40
N GLN A 253 14.45 -2.19 21.85
CA GLN A 253 15.67 -1.45 22.13
C GLN A 253 16.43 -2.03 23.34
N ALA A 254 15.74 -2.37 24.43
CA ALA A 254 16.34 -3.02 25.59
C ALA A 254 16.96 -4.39 25.24
N ALA A 255 16.38 -5.09 24.26
CA ALA A 255 16.91 -6.34 23.73
C ALA A 255 18.04 -6.14 22.70
N GLY A 256 18.44 -4.90 22.38
CA GLY A 256 19.50 -4.58 21.43
C GLY A 256 19.14 -4.86 19.96
N LEU A 257 17.87 -4.95 19.62
CA LEU A 257 17.43 -5.27 18.27
C LEU A 257 17.28 -4.04 17.38
N ILE A 258 16.93 -2.91 18.00
CA ILE A 258 16.79 -1.62 17.34
C ILE A 258 17.43 -0.52 18.18
N HIS A 259 17.76 0.58 17.53
CA HIS A 259 18.04 1.85 18.18
C HIS A 259 17.00 2.86 17.69
N TYR A 260 16.23 3.44 18.61
CA TYR A 260 15.20 4.42 18.29
C TYR A 260 15.49 5.76 18.99
N CYS A 261 15.76 6.78 18.22
CA CYS A 261 16.06 8.11 18.71
C CYS A 261 15.53 9.20 17.76
N ARG A 262 14.78 10.17 18.31
CA ARG A 262 14.32 11.37 17.60
C ARG A 262 13.65 11.10 16.24
N GLY A 263 12.76 10.10 16.19
CA GLY A 263 12.05 9.75 14.95
C GLY A 263 12.86 8.94 13.94
N LYS A 264 14.02 8.41 14.35
CA LYS A 264 14.84 7.51 13.55
C LYS A 264 14.92 6.15 14.22
N ILE A 265 14.68 5.10 13.45
CA ILE A 265 14.80 3.70 13.88
C ILE A 265 15.90 3.07 13.04
N ILE A 266 16.90 2.49 13.72
CA ILE A 266 17.95 1.71 13.09
C ILE A 266 17.78 0.28 13.57
N VAL A 267 17.68 -0.68 12.66
CA VAL A 267 17.68 -2.11 13.01
C VAL A 267 19.12 -2.58 13.15
N LEU A 268 19.45 -3.06 14.35
CA LEU A 268 20.80 -3.50 14.74
C LEU A 268 21.02 -5.00 14.51
N ASP A 269 19.98 -5.80 14.72
CA ASP A 269 20.05 -7.28 14.60
C ASP A 269 18.79 -7.79 13.86
N ARG A 270 18.87 -7.82 12.53
CA ARG A 270 17.78 -8.28 11.67
C ARG A 270 17.40 -9.76 11.94
N PRO A 271 18.36 -10.72 12.05
CA PRO A 271 18.00 -12.11 12.31
C PRO A 271 17.21 -12.32 13.60
N LYS A 272 17.56 -11.62 14.69
CA LYS A 272 16.79 -11.68 15.92
C LYS A 272 15.45 -10.94 15.82
N LEU A 273 15.35 -9.87 15.03
CA LEU A 273 14.08 -9.20 14.76
C LEU A 273 13.12 -10.13 14.01
N GLU A 274 13.62 -10.91 13.04
CA GLU A 274 12.85 -11.94 12.31
C GLU A 274 12.32 -13.03 13.26
N GLN A 275 13.12 -13.48 14.22
CA GLN A 275 12.68 -14.44 15.24
C GLN A 275 11.61 -13.90 16.19
N ARG A 276 11.52 -12.58 16.36
CA ARG A 276 10.50 -11.91 17.16
C ARG A 276 9.24 -11.57 16.38
N ALA A 277 9.33 -11.50 15.06
CA ALA A 277 8.17 -11.29 14.21
C ALA A 277 7.23 -12.49 14.26
N CYS A 278 5.93 -12.23 14.00
CA CYS A 278 4.97 -13.32 13.80
C CYS A 278 5.17 -13.95 12.42
N GLU A 279 4.61 -15.14 12.23
CA GLU A 279 4.59 -15.89 10.96
C GLU A 279 4.04 -15.07 9.78
N CYS A 280 3.24 -14.03 10.06
CA CYS A 280 2.68 -13.15 9.05
C CYS A 280 3.73 -12.50 8.14
N TYR A 281 4.93 -12.21 8.67
CA TYR A 281 6.03 -11.71 7.88
C TYR A 281 6.48 -12.74 6.83
N ALA A 282 6.79 -13.95 7.27
CA ALA A 282 7.27 -15.01 6.38
C ALA A 282 6.23 -15.47 5.36
N VAL A 283 4.94 -15.41 5.70
CA VAL A 283 3.85 -15.73 4.76
C VAL A 283 3.84 -14.73 3.60
N VAL A 284 3.91 -13.44 3.89
CA VAL A 284 3.91 -12.38 2.87
C VAL A 284 5.17 -12.48 2.02
N GLU A 285 6.36 -12.58 2.63
CA GLU A 285 7.64 -12.68 1.93
C GLU A 285 7.66 -13.88 0.95
N LYS A 286 7.26 -15.08 1.42
CA LYS A 286 7.21 -16.29 0.60
C LYS A 286 6.25 -16.16 -0.57
N GLU A 287 5.09 -15.50 -0.36
CA GLU A 287 4.10 -15.33 -1.43
C GLU A 287 4.59 -14.35 -2.49
N PHE A 288 5.17 -13.22 -2.11
CA PHE A 288 5.81 -12.31 -3.06
C PHE A 288 6.93 -13.01 -3.84
N TYR A 289 7.78 -13.78 -3.16
CA TYR A 289 8.82 -14.56 -3.83
C TYR A 289 8.24 -15.60 -4.79
N ARG A 290 7.23 -16.35 -4.37
CA ARG A 290 6.58 -17.40 -5.17
C ARG A 290 5.97 -16.83 -6.46
N LEU A 291 5.29 -15.69 -6.36
CA LEU A 291 4.54 -15.11 -7.47
C LEU A 291 5.41 -14.26 -8.41
N LEU A 292 6.41 -13.55 -7.87
CA LEU A 292 7.16 -12.54 -8.61
C LEU A 292 8.63 -12.92 -8.87
N SER A 293 9.07 -14.14 -8.49
CA SER A 293 10.41 -14.58 -8.86
C SER A 293 10.51 -14.82 -10.37
N LYS A 294 11.67 -14.51 -10.97
CA LYS A 294 11.94 -14.67 -12.41
C LYS A 294 11.64 -16.08 -12.96
N ARG A 295 11.61 -17.12 -12.11
CA ARG A 295 11.28 -18.50 -12.51
C ARG A 295 9.81 -18.67 -12.91
N THR A 296 8.89 -17.95 -12.27
CA THR A 296 7.44 -18.09 -12.54
C THR A 296 7.06 -17.49 -13.90
N LEU A 297 7.78 -16.46 -14.35
CA LEU A 297 7.53 -15.77 -15.63
C LEU A 297 8.12 -16.51 -16.85
N SER A 298 9.07 -17.43 -16.63
CA SER A 298 9.73 -18.19 -17.71
C SER A 298 8.99 -19.49 -18.08
N THR A 299 8.04 -19.98 -17.27
CA THR A 299 7.35 -21.28 -17.50
C THR A 299 5.98 -21.14 -18.13
N ALA A 300 5.51 -19.93 -18.43
CA ALA A 300 4.26 -19.66 -19.12
C ALA A 300 4.48 -19.48 -20.65
N ARG A 301 5.19 -20.43 -21.27
CA ARG A 301 5.30 -20.56 -22.74
C ARG A 301 4.63 -21.83 -23.22
#